data_d73c19997d27dd55194845d52fcd8830
#
_entry.id   d73c19997d27dd55194845d52fcd8830
#
_cell.length_a   1.000
_cell.length_b   1.000
_cell.length_c   1.000
_cell.angle_alpha   90.00
_cell.angle_beta   90.00
_cell.angle_gamma   90.00
#
_symmetry.space_group_name_H-M   'P 1'
#
loop_
_entity.id
_entity.type
_entity.pdbx_description
1 polymer ?
#
loop_
_entity_poly.entity_id
_entity_poly.type
_entity_poly.pdbx_seq_one_letter_code
_entity_poly.pdbx_strand_id
1 'polypeptide(L)'
;DLDVIIVDTAGRHALDGDLISEMKDVSNVFNPDEIFLVMDATVGQQAGPQAQAFHDAVGVNGVILTKLDGSAKGGGALSAVAVTNAPIIFVGTGEGLDALETLDPDRFISRLLGMGDLQTLLERAEEVMDASTAEDTAKRMLSGKFSLIDMREQMEALTKMGPLGKVMEMIPGMSGMMKKGQMEETETKLTKFKVLMNSMTKEELENPKIIKRSRINRIARGSG
;
A
#
# COMPACT_ATOMS: atom_id res chain seq x y z
N ASP A 1 20.82 29.27 -5.12
CA ASP A 1 20.26 29.16 -3.78
C ASP A 1 19.43 27.88 -3.76
N LEU A 2 19.64 27.02 -2.76
CA LEU A 2 18.89 25.80 -2.52
C LEU A 2 18.02 26.02 -1.29
N ASP A 3 16.73 25.66 -1.38
CA ASP A 3 15.78 25.83 -0.28
C ASP A 3 15.86 24.67 0.73
N VAL A 4 16.23 23.47 0.23
CA VAL A 4 16.35 22.25 1.04
C VAL A 4 17.60 21.49 0.63
N ILE A 5 18.35 21.01 1.61
CA ILE A 5 19.51 20.13 1.42
C ILE A 5 19.24 18.84 2.20
N ILE A 6 19.28 17.69 1.52
CA ILE A 6 19.15 16.39 2.14
C ILE A 6 20.51 15.70 2.10
N VAL A 7 20.99 15.28 3.27
CA VAL A 7 22.23 14.52 3.40
C VAL A 7 21.87 13.08 3.72
N ASP A 8 22.11 12.16 2.76
CA ASP A 8 21.93 10.74 2.94
C ASP A 8 23.23 10.09 3.45
N THR A 9 23.10 9.11 4.32
CA THR A 9 24.23 8.45 4.98
C THR A 9 24.24 6.95 4.65
N ALA A 10 25.43 6.31 4.76
CA ALA A 10 25.55 4.88 4.52
C ALA A 10 24.72 4.07 5.55
N GLY A 11 23.86 3.17 5.05
CA GLY A 11 23.08 2.24 5.88
C GLY A 11 23.96 1.14 6.45
N ARG A 12 24.19 1.15 7.77
CA ARG A 12 24.92 0.11 8.52
C ARG A 12 24.19 -0.22 9.83
N HIS A 13 24.65 -1.26 10.52
CA HIS A 13 24.08 -1.61 11.82
C HIS A 13 24.49 -0.59 12.89
N ALA A 14 23.52 -0.08 13.64
CA ALA A 14 23.66 0.96 14.67
C ALA A 14 24.60 0.61 15.85
N LEU A 15 25.10 -0.62 15.91
CA LEU A 15 26.01 -1.07 16.97
C LEU A 15 27.49 -1.02 16.56
N ASP A 16 27.78 -0.49 15.36
CA ASP A 16 29.15 -0.30 14.87
C ASP A 16 29.67 1.06 15.39
N GLY A 17 30.65 1.02 16.26
CA GLY A 17 31.24 2.22 16.86
C GLY A 17 31.83 3.21 15.85
N ASP A 18 32.33 2.71 14.72
CA ASP A 18 32.92 3.52 13.65
C ASP A 18 31.79 4.31 12.96
N LEU A 19 30.61 3.71 12.76
CA LEU A 19 29.45 4.39 12.20
C LEU A 19 28.95 5.53 13.11
N ILE A 20 28.86 5.27 14.40
CA ILE A 20 28.44 6.29 15.37
C ILE A 20 29.39 7.49 15.36
N SER A 21 30.71 7.25 15.23
CA SER A 21 31.69 8.32 15.10
C SER A 21 31.52 9.10 13.79
N GLU A 22 31.38 8.40 12.67
CA GLU A 22 31.11 9.01 11.35
C GLU A 22 29.85 9.87 11.37
N MET A 23 28.77 9.41 11.99
CA MET A 23 27.53 10.17 12.14
C MET A 23 27.71 11.47 12.92
N LYS A 24 28.50 11.44 14.01
CA LYS A 24 28.84 12.64 14.78
C LYS A 24 29.63 13.62 13.93
N ASP A 25 30.59 13.14 13.17
CA ASP A 25 31.41 13.99 12.31
C ASP A 25 30.57 14.66 11.21
N VAL A 26 29.70 13.90 10.55
CA VAL A 26 28.75 14.42 9.55
C VAL A 26 27.83 15.46 10.18
N SER A 27 27.22 15.16 11.32
CA SER A 27 26.34 16.09 12.04
C SER A 27 27.05 17.39 12.43
N ASN A 28 28.29 17.31 12.90
CA ASN A 28 29.07 18.48 13.28
C ASN A 28 29.46 19.36 12.08
N VAL A 29 29.71 18.75 10.91
CA VAL A 29 30.09 19.49 9.69
C VAL A 29 28.89 20.20 9.07
N PHE A 30 27.73 19.51 8.98
CA PHE A 30 26.55 20.05 8.32
C PHE A 30 25.66 20.87 9.23
N ASN A 31 25.71 20.63 10.54
CA ASN A 31 24.85 21.28 11.55
C ASN A 31 23.36 21.29 11.08
N PRO A 32 22.75 20.12 10.85
CA PRO A 32 21.43 20.02 10.24
C PRO A 32 20.35 20.57 11.17
N ASP A 33 19.28 21.13 10.57
CA ASP A 33 18.09 21.59 11.30
C ASP A 33 17.27 20.39 11.81
N GLU A 34 17.23 19.30 11.04
CA GLU A 34 16.46 18.10 11.34
C GLU A 34 17.30 16.84 11.11
N ILE A 35 17.19 15.87 12.03
CA ILE A 35 17.87 14.59 11.96
C ILE A 35 16.83 13.47 12.04
N PHE A 36 16.62 12.78 10.93
CA PHE A 36 15.64 11.69 10.83
C PHE A 36 16.32 10.33 10.87
N LEU A 37 15.83 9.48 11.77
CA LEU A 37 16.18 8.07 11.80
C LEU A 37 15.27 7.29 10.86
N VAL A 38 15.85 6.69 9.81
CA VAL A 38 15.10 5.82 8.90
C VAL A 38 15.17 4.39 9.41
N MET A 39 14.01 3.80 9.69
CA MET A 39 13.88 2.46 10.24
C MET A 39 13.00 1.58 9.37
N ASP A 40 13.38 0.30 9.27
CA ASP A 40 12.56 -0.73 8.63
C ASP A 40 11.52 -1.26 9.63
N ALA A 41 10.26 -1.32 9.25
CA ALA A 41 9.17 -1.83 10.09
C ALA A 41 9.36 -3.30 10.52
N THR A 42 10.22 -4.06 9.82
CA THR A 42 10.55 -5.45 10.15
C THR A 42 11.53 -5.57 11.32
N VAL A 43 12.21 -4.48 11.69
CA VAL A 43 13.11 -4.46 12.85
C VAL A 43 12.28 -4.50 14.12
N GLY A 44 12.16 -5.67 14.73
CA GLY A 44 11.35 -5.89 15.93
C GLY A 44 11.93 -5.24 17.18
N GLN A 45 12.23 -6.04 18.22
CA GLN A 45 12.71 -5.57 19.53
C GLN A 45 14.06 -4.84 19.50
N GLN A 46 14.86 -5.04 18.46
CA GLN A 46 16.15 -4.35 18.27
C GLN A 46 16.01 -2.87 17.91
N ALA A 47 14.82 -2.43 17.51
CA ALA A 47 14.55 -1.05 17.10
C ALA A 47 14.83 -0.03 18.22
N GLY A 48 14.44 -0.34 19.45
CA GLY A 48 14.68 0.55 20.60
C GLY A 48 16.15 0.81 20.87
N PRO A 49 16.98 -0.23 21.13
CA PRO A 49 18.41 -0.06 21.34
C PRO A 49 19.16 0.65 20.19
N GLN A 50 18.77 0.37 18.93
CA GLN A 50 19.35 1.05 17.78
C GLN A 50 18.99 2.54 17.75
N ALA A 51 17.72 2.87 17.94
CA ALA A 51 17.24 4.25 17.99
C ALA A 51 17.91 5.04 19.11
N GLN A 52 18.08 4.43 20.29
CA GLN A 52 18.75 5.05 21.42
C GLN A 52 20.20 5.38 21.07
N ALA A 53 20.95 4.45 20.48
CA ALA A 53 22.36 4.68 20.13
C ALA A 53 22.52 5.85 19.15
N PHE A 54 21.65 5.97 18.14
CA PHE A 54 21.64 7.10 17.22
C PHE A 54 21.21 8.39 17.90
N HIS A 55 20.18 8.35 18.73
CA HIS A 55 19.70 9.53 19.45
C HIS A 55 20.78 10.08 20.39
N ASP A 56 21.48 9.21 21.14
CA ASP A 56 22.57 9.63 22.02
C ASP A 56 23.78 10.21 21.25
N ALA A 57 23.96 9.77 20.02
CA ALA A 57 25.06 10.23 19.17
C ALA A 57 24.81 11.58 18.50
N VAL A 58 23.65 11.79 17.92
CA VAL A 58 23.36 12.92 17.03
C VAL A 58 22.05 13.66 17.33
N GLY A 59 21.28 13.21 18.32
CA GLY A 59 20.05 13.90 18.73
C GLY A 59 18.92 13.77 17.70
N VAL A 60 18.56 12.52 17.35
CA VAL A 60 17.43 12.23 16.44
C VAL A 60 16.16 12.95 16.91
N ASN A 61 15.51 13.71 16.04
CA ASN A 61 14.30 14.47 16.32
C ASN A 61 13.07 14.03 15.51
N GLY A 62 13.22 13.05 14.60
CA GLY A 62 12.13 12.41 13.89
C GLY A 62 12.46 11.01 13.42
N VAL A 63 11.44 10.18 13.19
CA VAL A 63 11.57 8.81 12.69
C VAL A 63 10.80 8.68 11.38
N ILE A 64 11.41 8.05 10.38
CA ILE A 64 10.77 7.61 9.15
C ILE A 64 10.68 6.10 9.19
N LEU A 65 9.47 5.56 9.13
CA LEU A 65 9.24 4.12 9.17
C LEU A 65 8.96 3.58 7.78
N THR A 66 9.80 2.69 7.28
CA THR A 66 9.69 2.13 5.92
C THR A 66 9.15 0.70 5.93
N LYS A 67 8.75 0.20 4.75
CA LYS A 67 8.29 -1.18 4.50
C LYS A 67 7.03 -1.57 5.29
N LEU A 68 6.10 -0.64 5.49
CA LEU A 68 4.80 -0.94 6.09
C LEU A 68 3.86 -1.69 5.12
N ASP A 69 4.20 -1.81 3.86
CA ASP A 69 3.53 -2.66 2.85
C ASP A 69 3.83 -4.16 3.03
N GLY A 70 4.80 -4.50 3.85
CA GLY A 70 5.15 -5.88 4.19
C GLY A 70 4.26 -6.50 5.27
N SER A 71 4.62 -7.71 5.69
CA SER A 71 3.92 -8.43 6.78
C SER A 71 4.20 -7.87 8.18
N ALA A 72 5.17 -6.97 8.31
CA ALA A 72 5.54 -6.35 9.57
C ALA A 72 4.54 -5.25 9.95
N LYS A 73 4.05 -5.31 11.19
CA LYS A 73 3.08 -4.33 11.70
C LYS A 73 3.72 -3.05 12.26
N GLY A 74 5.03 -2.88 12.14
CA GLY A 74 5.72 -1.67 12.63
C GLY A 74 5.82 -1.54 14.15
N GLY A 75 5.60 -2.63 14.92
CA GLY A 75 5.65 -2.59 16.39
C GLY A 75 7.01 -2.14 16.98
N GLY A 76 8.11 -2.37 16.25
CA GLY A 76 9.44 -1.88 16.65
C GLY A 76 9.56 -0.36 16.67
N ALA A 77 8.80 0.34 15.82
CA ALA A 77 8.78 1.80 15.78
C ALA A 77 8.28 2.41 17.10
N LEU A 78 7.30 1.79 17.75
CA LEU A 78 6.83 2.25 19.07
C LEU A 78 7.95 2.17 20.13
N SER A 79 8.80 1.14 20.05
CA SER A 79 9.97 1.05 20.94
C SER A 79 11.00 2.14 20.66
N ALA A 80 11.21 2.49 19.38
CA ALA A 80 12.09 3.60 19.02
C ALA A 80 11.57 4.94 19.53
N VAL A 81 10.28 5.23 19.33
CA VAL A 81 9.64 6.45 19.85
C VAL A 81 9.71 6.52 21.38
N ALA A 82 9.47 5.39 22.06
CA ALA A 82 9.48 5.34 23.52
C ALA A 82 10.86 5.65 24.14
N VAL A 83 11.94 5.30 23.47
CA VAL A 83 13.30 5.54 23.99
C VAL A 83 13.89 6.87 23.54
N THR A 84 13.58 7.32 22.32
CA THR A 84 14.13 8.58 21.76
C THR A 84 13.26 9.79 22.02
N ASN A 85 11.98 9.57 22.33
CA ASN A 85 10.94 10.60 22.36
C ASN A 85 10.79 11.36 21.02
N ALA A 86 11.36 10.83 19.92
CA ALA A 86 11.25 11.40 18.59
C ALA A 86 9.97 10.86 17.92
N PRO A 87 9.09 11.74 17.38
CA PRO A 87 7.86 11.30 16.73
C PRO A 87 8.15 10.57 15.41
N ILE A 88 7.28 9.65 15.03
CA ILE A 88 7.25 9.16 13.65
C ILE A 88 6.62 10.26 12.79
N ILE A 89 7.35 10.74 11.79
CA ILE A 89 6.92 11.84 10.93
C ILE A 89 6.37 11.30 9.62
N PHE A 90 7.10 10.35 9.01
CA PHE A 90 6.72 9.76 7.74
C PHE A 90 6.68 8.24 7.81
N VAL A 91 5.83 7.67 6.96
CA VAL A 91 5.69 6.22 6.77
C VAL A 91 5.79 5.88 5.29
N GLY A 92 6.59 4.86 4.97
CA GLY A 92 6.72 4.31 3.63
C GLY A 92 5.87 3.06 3.47
N THR A 93 4.91 3.12 2.56
CA THR A 93 3.93 2.05 2.27
C THR A 93 4.17 1.38 0.91
N GLY A 94 5.31 1.62 0.28
CA GLY A 94 5.71 1.06 -1.01
C GLY A 94 7.00 1.70 -1.52
N GLU A 95 7.30 1.48 -2.81
CA GLU A 95 8.54 1.96 -3.46
C GLU A 95 8.35 3.25 -4.28
N GLY A 96 7.11 3.66 -4.54
CA GLY A 96 6.79 4.87 -5.30
C GLY A 96 6.91 6.15 -4.46
N LEU A 97 7.08 7.30 -5.09
CA LEU A 97 7.11 8.60 -4.42
C LEU A 97 5.78 8.91 -3.70
N ASP A 98 4.68 8.44 -4.26
CA ASP A 98 3.32 8.51 -3.72
C ASP A 98 3.10 7.58 -2.52
N ALA A 99 4.05 6.69 -2.24
CA ALA A 99 4.01 5.76 -1.12
C ALA A 99 4.71 6.29 0.15
N LEU A 100 5.19 7.54 0.15
CA LEU A 100 5.67 8.23 1.34
C LEU A 100 4.56 9.13 1.87
N GLU A 101 4.04 8.78 3.03
CA GLU A 101 2.90 9.45 3.66
C GLU A 101 3.32 10.07 5.00
N THR A 102 2.65 11.15 5.43
CA THR A 102 2.75 11.63 6.81
C THR A 102 2.06 10.63 7.74
N LEU A 103 2.58 10.46 8.95
CA LEU A 103 1.96 9.55 9.91
C LEU A 103 0.57 10.07 10.31
N ASP A 104 -0.45 9.24 10.13
CA ASP A 104 -1.74 9.34 10.80
C ASP A 104 -1.75 8.35 11.97
N PRO A 105 -1.76 8.81 13.24
CA PRO A 105 -1.66 7.93 14.40
C PRO A 105 -2.82 6.93 14.50
N ASP A 106 -4.04 7.33 14.18
CA ASP A 106 -5.23 6.47 14.28
C ASP A 106 -5.17 5.35 13.25
N ARG A 107 -4.80 5.66 12.01
CA ARG A 107 -4.56 4.66 10.95
C ARG A 107 -3.41 3.71 11.30
N PHE A 108 -2.32 4.25 11.83
CA PHE A 108 -1.15 3.45 12.20
C PHE A 108 -1.50 2.45 13.32
N ILE A 109 -2.19 2.90 14.37
CA ILE A 109 -2.64 2.04 15.48
C ILE A 109 -3.64 0.99 14.98
N SER A 110 -4.59 1.36 14.12
CA SER A 110 -5.55 0.42 13.53
C SER A 110 -4.86 -0.69 12.74
N ARG A 111 -3.85 -0.35 11.93
CA ARG A 111 -3.00 -1.33 11.21
C ARG A 111 -2.23 -2.24 12.19
N LEU A 112 -1.64 -1.67 13.23
CA LEU A 112 -0.91 -2.40 14.28
C LEU A 112 -1.77 -3.45 14.96
N LEU A 113 -3.00 -3.08 15.32
CA LEU A 113 -3.97 -3.96 15.97
C LEU A 113 -4.60 -4.98 15.00
N GLY A 114 -4.30 -4.90 13.71
CA GLY A 114 -4.91 -5.77 12.70
C GLY A 114 -6.38 -5.47 12.42
N MET A 115 -6.83 -4.26 12.76
CA MET A 115 -8.20 -3.79 12.52
C MET A 115 -8.42 -3.34 11.05
N GLY A 116 -7.38 -3.39 10.21
CA GLY A 116 -7.40 -2.92 8.84
C GLY A 116 -7.34 -1.39 8.74
N ASP A 117 -7.34 -0.90 7.51
CA ASP A 117 -7.39 0.53 7.20
C ASP A 117 -8.71 0.86 6.48
N LEU A 118 -9.81 0.75 7.24
CA LEU A 118 -11.16 0.98 6.72
C LEU A 118 -11.35 2.39 6.17
N GLN A 119 -10.69 3.38 6.77
CA GLN A 119 -10.84 4.76 6.32
C GLN A 119 -10.21 4.98 4.95
N THR A 120 -8.98 4.51 4.74
CA THR A 120 -8.37 4.53 3.40
C THR A 120 -9.17 3.73 2.38
N LEU A 121 -9.76 2.60 2.79
CA LEU A 121 -10.63 1.82 1.91
C LEU A 121 -11.88 2.59 1.51
N LEU A 122 -12.52 3.28 2.45
CA LEU A 122 -13.69 4.12 2.19
C LEU A 122 -13.34 5.31 1.29
N GLU A 123 -12.26 6.04 1.60
CA GLU A 123 -11.78 7.17 0.79
C GLU A 123 -11.51 6.73 -0.67
N ARG A 124 -10.80 5.61 -0.86
CA ARG A 124 -10.56 5.07 -2.21
C ARG A 124 -11.84 4.58 -2.90
N ALA A 125 -12.77 4.01 -2.15
CA ALA A 125 -14.05 3.61 -2.70
C ALA A 125 -14.88 4.83 -3.15
N GLU A 126 -14.89 5.91 -2.36
CA GLU A 126 -15.56 7.17 -2.70
C GLU A 126 -14.92 7.85 -3.93
N GLU A 127 -13.58 7.84 -4.05
CA GLU A 127 -12.89 8.39 -5.23
C GLU A 127 -13.19 7.63 -6.53
N VAL A 128 -13.42 6.33 -6.44
CA VAL A 128 -13.58 5.46 -7.62
C VAL A 128 -15.03 5.19 -7.96
N MET A 129 -15.91 5.21 -6.98
CA MET A 129 -17.33 4.85 -7.13
C MET A 129 -18.20 6.09 -6.95
N ASP A 130 -18.86 6.49 -8.03
CA ASP A 130 -19.98 7.42 -7.95
C ASP A 130 -21.16 6.71 -7.24
N ALA A 131 -21.65 7.28 -6.13
CA ALA A 131 -22.69 6.66 -5.29
C ALA A 131 -23.96 6.28 -6.11
N SER A 132 -24.28 7.08 -7.12
CA SER A 132 -25.41 6.82 -8.05
C SER A 132 -25.15 5.55 -8.88
N THR A 133 -23.94 5.33 -9.33
CA THR A 133 -23.56 4.15 -10.13
C THR A 133 -23.61 2.86 -9.31
N ALA A 134 -23.22 2.92 -8.03
CA ALA A 134 -23.29 1.77 -7.12
C ALA A 134 -24.75 1.34 -6.86
N GLU A 135 -25.63 2.30 -6.61
CA GLU A 135 -27.06 2.02 -6.38
C GLU A 135 -27.75 1.44 -7.62
N ASP A 136 -27.48 1.99 -8.79
CA ASP A 136 -28.04 1.51 -10.06
C ASP A 136 -27.53 0.11 -10.43
N THR A 137 -26.26 -0.20 -10.12
CA THR A 137 -25.69 -1.53 -10.32
C THR A 137 -26.32 -2.55 -9.37
N ALA A 138 -26.54 -2.18 -8.11
CA ALA A 138 -27.22 -3.03 -7.13
C ALA A 138 -28.68 -3.31 -7.56
N LYS A 139 -29.40 -2.32 -8.06
CA LYS A 139 -30.76 -2.48 -8.62
C LYS A 139 -30.79 -3.41 -9.83
N ARG A 140 -29.80 -3.29 -10.74
CA ARG A 140 -29.68 -4.17 -11.92
C ARG A 140 -29.34 -5.61 -11.51
N MET A 141 -28.50 -5.80 -10.49
CA MET A 141 -28.16 -7.11 -9.94
C MET A 141 -29.39 -7.81 -9.35
N LEU A 142 -30.17 -7.10 -8.53
CA LEU A 142 -31.40 -7.59 -7.91
C LEU A 142 -32.50 -7.90 -8.94
N SER A 143 -32.56 -7.15 -10.03
CA SER A 143 -33.56 -7.35 -11.10
C SER A 143 -33.16 -8.42 -12.14
N GLY A 144 -32.01 -9.10 -11.95
CA GLY A 144 -31.50 -10.11 -12.89
C GLY A 144 -31.05 -9.56 -14.25
N LYS A 145 -30.83 -8.24 -14.34
CA LYS A 145 -30.38 -7.52 -15.55
C LYS A 145 -28.86 -7.22 -15.52
N PHE A 146 -28.12 -7.87 -14.65
CA PHE A 146 -26.66 -7.70 -14.56
C PHE A 146 -25.98 -8.24 -15.83
N SER A 147 -25.23 -7.38 -16.51
CA SER A 147 -24.58 -7.64 -17.79
C SER A 147 -23.07 -7.81 -17.65
N LEU A 148 -22.38 -8.23 -18.73
CA LEU A 148 -20.89 -8.23 -18.73
C LEU A 148 -20.33 -6.81 -18.76
N ILE A 149 -21.08 -5.80 -19.17
CA ILE A 149 -20.68 -4.39 -19.05
C ILE A 149 -20.57 -4.01 -17.59
N ASP A 150 -21.61 -4.31 -16.79
CA ASP A 150 -21.62 -4.02 -15.35
C ASP A 150 -20.46 -4.75 -14.66
N MET A 151 -20.19 -6.02 -15.04
CA MET A 151 -19.04 -6.78 -14.53
C MET A 151 -17.70 -6.10 -14.88
N ARG A 152 -17.53 -5.62 -16.10
CA ARG A 152 -16.31 -4.94 -16.53
C ARG A 152 -16.08 -3.65 -15.74
N GLU A 153 -17.15 -2.85 -15.56
CA GLU A 153 -17.11 -1.61 -14.77
C GLU A 153 -16.71 -1.89 -13.33
N GLN A 154 -17.28 -2.94 -12.71
CA GLN A 154 -16.89 -3.36 -11.36
C GLN A 154 -15.43 -3.81 -11.28
N MET A 155 -14.94 -4.57 -12.27
CA MET A 155 -13.54 -5.00 -12.32
C MET A 155 -12.59 -3.81 -12.53
N GLU A 156 -12.98 -2.82 -13.34
CA GLU A 156 -12.22 -1.59 -13.54
C GLU A 156 -12.17 -0.75 -12.27
N ALA A 157 -13.29 -0.63 -11.54
CA ALA A 157 -13.35 0.03 -10.25
C ALA A 157 -12.40 -0.63 -9.23
N LEU A 158 -12.46 -1.95 -9.10
CA LEU A 158 -11.54 -2.70 -8.24
C LEU A 158 -10.06 -2.49 -8.61
N THR A 159 -9.75 -2.47 -9.91
CA THR A 159 -8.38 -2.24 -10.37
C THR A 159 -7.89 -0.81 -10.06
N LYS A 160 -8.78 0.18 -10.11
CA LYS A 160 -8.47 1.57 -9.74
C LYS A 160 -8.20 1.76 -8.24
N MET A 161 -8.81 0.93 -7.39
CA MET A 161 -8.53 0.94 -5.95
C MET A 161 -7.11 0.46 -5.60
N GLY A 162 -6.39 -0.11 -6.57
CA GLY A 162 -5.03 -0.60 -6.42
C GLY A 162 -4.92 -2.13 -6.50
N PRO A 163 -3.74 -2.71 -6.27
CA PRO A 163 -3.53 -4.15 -6.26
C PRO A 163 -4.48 -4.85 -5.28
N LEU A 164 -5.10 -5.94 -5.73
CA LEU A 164 -6.12 -6.68 -4.94
C LEU A 164 -5.61 -7.07 -3.55
N GLY A 165 -4.32 -7.42 -3.45
CA GLY A 165 -3.68 -7.73 -2.19
C GLY A 165 -3.73 -6.58 -1.19
N LYS A 166 -3.42 -5.36 -1.64
CA LYS A 166 -3.48 -4.15 -0.78
C LYS A 166 -4.92 -3.84 -0.34
N VAL A 167 -5.90 -3.97 -1.24
CA VAL A 167 -7.32 -3.76 -0.90
C VAL A 167 -7.79 -4.77 0.14
N MET A 168 -7.39 -6.05 0.02
CA MET A 168 -7.73 -7.11 0.97
C MET A 168 -7.09 -6.88 2.36
N GLU A 169 -5.88 -6.35 2.41
CA GLU A 169 -5.19 -6.01 3.66
C GLU A 169 -5.88 -4.88 4.44
N MET A 170 -6.61 -4.01 3.75
CA MET A 170 -7.38 -2.92 4.38
C MET A 170 -8.68 -3.42 5.04
N ILE A 171 -9.16 -4.61 4.68
CA ILE A 171 -10.39 -5.17 5.25
C ILE A 171 -10.07 -5.89 6.57
N PRO A 172 -10.72 -5.52 7.69
CA PRO A 172 -10.50 -6.16 8.99
C PRO A 172 -10.74 -7.67 8.92
N GLY A 173 -9.80 -8.45 9.45
CA GLY A 173 -9.90 -9.91 9.52
C GLY A 173 -9.62 -10.66 8.20
N MET A 174 -9.40 -9.96 7.09
CA MET A 174 -9.05 -10.59 5.80
C MET A 174 -7.54 -10.59 5.52
N SER A 175 -6.77 -9.79 6.26
CA SER A 175 -5.31 -9.81 6.17
C SER A 175 -4.77 -11.20 6.52
N GLY A 176 -4.12 -11.85 5.55
CA GLY A 176 -3.53 -13.18 5.72
C GLY A 176 -4.45 -14.38 5.42
N MET A 177 -5.74 -14.17 5.07
CA MET A 177 -6.63 -15.29 4.68
C MET A 177 -6.27 -15.88 3.31
N MET A 178 -5.72 -15.08 2.41
CA MET A 178 -5.26 -15.54 1.09
C MET A 178 -3.74 -15.58 1.03
N LYS A 179 -3.19 -16.68 0.52
CA LYS A 179 -1.74 -16.78 0.27
C LYS A 179 -1.36 -15.89 -0.91
N LYS A 180 -0.16 -15.29 -0.86
CA LYS A 180 0.35 -14.38 -1.91
C LYS A 180 0.21 -14.95 -3.33
N GLY A 181 0.49 -16.24 -3.54
CA GLY A 181 0.32 -16.89 -4.84
C GLY A 181 -1.13 -16.98 -5.34
N GLN A 182 -2.12 -17.05 -4.45
CA GLN A 182 -3.54 -17.05 -4.83
C GLN A 182 -4.01 -15.65 -5.26
N MET A 183 -3.46 -14.60 -4.68
CA MET A 183 -3.75 -13.21 -5.07
C MET A 183 -3.22 -12.94 -6.48
N GLU A 184 -1.96 -13.30 -6.76
CA GLU A 184 -1.35 -13.15 -8.09
C GLU A 184 -2.10 -13.94 -9.17
N GLU A 185 -2.57 -15.14 -8.84
CA GLU A 185 -3.41 -15.94 -9.74
C GLU A 185 -4.76 -15.25 -10.01
N THR A 186 -5.37 -14.65 -9.00
CA THR A 186 -6.63 -13.92 -9.13
C THR A 186 -6.46 -12.67 -9.97
N GLU A 187 -5.42 -11.86 -9.74
CA GLU A 187 -5.11 -10.68 -10.56
C GLU A 187 -4.84 -11.05 -12.02
N THR A 188 -4.11 -12.15 -12.25
CA THR A 188 -3.90 -12.69 -13.59
C THR A 188 -5.21 -13.08 -14.27
N LYS A 189 -6.13 -13.71 -13.55
CA LYS A 189 -7.47 -14.06 -14.06
C LYS A 189 -8.29 -12.83 -14.39
N LEU A 190 -8.28 -11.80 -13.52
CA LEU A 190 -8.97 -10.53 -13.77
C LEU A 190 -8.45 -9.85 -15.04
N THR A 191 -7.14 -9.81 -15.22
CA THR A 191 -6.52 -9.26 -16.43
C THR A 191 -6.94 -10.04 -17.68
N LYS A 192 -6.94 -11.37 -17.64
CA LYS A 192 -7.42 -12.22 -18.76
C LYS A 192 -8.89 -11.97 -19.07
N PHE A 193 -9.76 -11.84 -18.06
CA PHE A 193 -11.16 -11.51 -18.28
C PHE A 193 -11.33 -10.14 -18.96
N LYS A 194 -10.55 -9.13 -18.55
CA LYS A 194 -10.56 -7.82 -19.19
C LYS A 194 -10.18 -7.89 -20.68
N VAL A 195 -9.14 -8.66 -21.02
CA VAL A 195 -8.72 -8.86 -22.41
C VAL A 195 -9.80 -9.58 -23.21
N LEU A 196 -10.44 -10.62 -22.64
CA LEU A 196 -11.56 -11.31 -23.28
C LEU A 196 -12.74 -10.35 -23.56
N MET A 197 -13.13 -9.53 -22.58
CA MET A 197 -14.24 -8.57 -22.73
C MET A 197 -13.93 -7.48 -23.76
N ASN A 198 -12.67 -7.05 -23.89
CA ASN A 198 -12.23 -6.11 -24.92
C ASN A 198 -12.36 -6.68 -26.35
N SER A 199 -12.37 -8.00 -26.49
CA SER A 199 -12.58 -8.69 -27.76
C SER A 199 -14.06 -8.96 -28.08
N MET A 200 -14.98 -8.61 -27.18
CA MET A 200 -16.42 -8.73 -27.37
C MET A 200 -17.02 -7.51 -27.99
N THR A 201 -18.14 -7.68 -28.70
CA THR A 201 -18.95 -6.56 -29.18
C THR A 201 -19.85 -6.03 -28.04
N LYS A 202 -20.34 -4.81 -28.19
CA LYS A 202 -21.27 -4.20 -27.21
C LYS A 202 -22.50 -5.08 -26.99
N GLU A 203 -23.08 -5.62 -28.07
CA GLU A 203 -24.25 -6.52 -28.01
C GLU A 203 -23.96 -7.81 -27.21
N GLU A 204 -22.75 -8.36 -27.32
CA GLU A 204 -22.30 -9.54 -26.57
C GLU A 204 -22.10 -9.25 -25.09
N LEU A 205 -21.60 -8.05 -24.78
CA LEU A 205 -21.45 -7.58 -23.40
C LEU A 205 -22.81 -7.30 -22.73
N GLU A 206 -23.77 -6.75 -23.47
CA GLU A 206 -25.12 -6.48 -22.98
C GLU A 206 -25.97 -7.75 -22.83
N ASN A 207 -25.83 -8.68 -23.78
CA ASN A 207 -26.58 -9.93 -23.80
C ASN A 207 -25.69 -11.16 -23.99
N PRO A 208 -25.08 -11.68 -22.91
CA PRO A 208 -24.20 -12.84 -22.99
C PRO A 208 -24.83 -14.11 -23.58
N LYS A 209 -26.16 -14.21 -23.61
CA LYS A 209 -26.88 -15.39 -24.15
C LYS A 209 -26.67 -15.59 -25.66
N ILE A 210 -26.26 -14.53 -26.38
CA ILE A 210 -25.97 -14.65 -27.83
C ILE A 210 -24.57 -15.21 -28.11
N ILE A 211 -23.72 -15.37 -27.09
CA ILE A 211 -22.35 -15.88 -27.23
C ILE A 211 -22.40 -17.40 -27.44
N LYS A 212 -22.53 -17.80 -28.72
CA LYS A 212 -22.50 -19.20 -29.15
C LYS A 212 -21.12 -19.57 -29.70
N ARG A 213 -20.90 -20.82 -30.08
CA ARG A 213 -19.63 -21.43 -30.47
C ARG A 213 -18.80 -20.59 -31.47
N SER A 214 -19.45 -20.01 -32.50
CA SER A 214 -18.76 -19.16 -33.48
C SER A 214 -18.22 -17.86 -32.87
N ARG A 215 -19.01 -17.22 -32.00
CA ARG A 215 -18.62 -16.00 -31.27
C ARG A 215 -17.53 -16.30 -30.25
N ILE A 216 -17.62 -17.42 -29.52
CA ILE A 216 -16.57 -17.90 -28.61
C ILE A 216 -15.23 -18.02 -29.33
N ASN A 217 -15.21 -18.68 -30.50
CA ASN A 217 -13.99 -18.86 -31.28
C ASN A 217 -13.41 -17.52 -31.77
N ARG A 218 -14.25 -16.56 -32.15
CA ARG A 218 -13.83 -15.22 -32.54
C ARG A 218 -13.24 -14.44 -31.36
N ILE A 219 -13.93 -14.46 -30.21
CA ILE A 219 -13.48 -13.79 -28.99
C ILE A 219 -12.15 -14.38 -28.54
N ALA A 220 -12.02 -15.71 -28.50
CA ALA A 220 -10.80 -16.40 -28.13
C ALA A 220 -9.60 -16.04 -29.04
N ARG A 221 -9.82 -15.94 -30.37
CA ARG A 221 -8.76 -15.50 -31.31
C ARG A 221 -8.40 -14.02 -31.13
N GLY A 222 -9.37 -13.18 -30.80
CA GLY A 222 -9.14 -11.74 -30.61
C GLY A 222 -8.48 -11.41 -29.28
N SER A 223 -8.54 -12.30 -28.29
CA SER A 223 -7.95 -12.09 -26.96
C SER A 223 -6.51 -12.61 -26.81
N GLY A 224 -5.94 -13.28 -27.81
CA GLY A 224 -4.56 -13.79 -27.82
C GLY A 224 -4.48 -15.27 -27.45
#